data_4b490bf7203f8f04ba6700159976ff38
#
_entry.id   4b490bf7203f8f04ba6700159976ff38
#
_cell.length_a   1.000
_cell.length_b   1.000
_cell.length_c   1.000
_cell.angle_alpha   90.00
_cell.angle_beta   90.00
_cell.angle_gamma   90.00
#
_symmetry.space_group_name_H-M   'P 1'
#
loop_
_entity.id
_entity.type
_entity.pdbx_description
1 polymer ?
#
loop_
_entity_poly.entity_id
_entity_poly.type
_entity_poly.pdbx_seq_one_letter_code
_entity_poly.pdbx_strand_id
1 'polypeptide(L)'
;FISDLDIFFKKNSSFKIGITGTNGKSSLAYYLEQLLNKASSAIALGNYGNALLDNLEHTKKYSVIEVSSFQLDKMKENNFDLTVITNIQRDHIDYHGSFEAYRECKLKICRDGIKNLISDDETDLSNLAFQVFEYLEPKANLDSFELKDLPHRLEEFRTGFINDSKSTNLASLEYALKKIDFMGNLIMCGDPAKESY
;
A
#
# COMPACT_ATOMS: atom_id res chain seq x y z
N PHE A 1 -22.52 4.60 -12.67
CA PHE A 1 -21.58 3.68 -12.01
C PHE A 1 -21.10 4.32 -10.72
N ILE A 2 -21.02 3.58 -9.62
CA ILE A 2 -20.53 4.00 -8.31
C ILE A 2 -19.50 2.96 -7.85
N SER A 3 -18.36 3.38 -7.33
CA SER A 3 -17.30 2.48 -6.84
C SER A 3 -17.52 2.10 -5.37
N ASP A 4 -16.83 1.07 -4.90
CA ASP A 4 -16.76 0.68 -3.49
C ASP A 4 -16.21 1.82 -2.62
N LEU A 5 -15.18 2.53 -3.12
CA LEU A 5 -14.64 3.73 -2.47
C LEU A 5 -15.69 4.82 -2.29
N ASP A 6 -16.45 5.14 -3.34
CA ASP A 6 -17.50 6.18 -3.27
C ASP A 6 -18.58 5.84 -2.23
N ILE A 7 -18.92 4.55 -2.11
CA ILE A 7 -19.87 4.07 -1.09
C ILE A 7 -19.26 4.20 0.29
N PHE A 8 -18.03 3.75 0.48
CA PHE A 8 -17.33 3.81 1.75
C PHE A 8 -17.18 5.26 2.24
N PHE A 9 -16.77 6.16 1.37
CA PHE A 9 -16.64 7.59 1.70
C PHE A 9 -17.94 8.22 2.22
N LYS A 10 -19.07 7.79 1.68
CA LYS A 10 -20.39 8.31 2.09
C LYS A 10 -20.91 7.70 3.39
N LYS A 11 -20.49 6.50 3.72
CA LYS A 11 -21.06 5.73 4.84
C LYS A 11 -20.19 5.71 6.09
N ASN A 12 -18.86 5.75 5.94
CA ASN A 12 -17.94 5.64 7.05
C ASN A 12 -17.32 6.99 7.41
N SER A 13 -17.28 7.32 8.70
CA SER A 13 -16.80 8.60 9.24
C SER A 13 -15.37 8.56 9.77
N SER A 14 -14.65 7.44 9.66
CA SER A 14 -13.25 7.34 10.09
C SER A 14 -12.35 8.30 9.34
N PHE A 15 -11.18 8.61 9.89
CA PHE A 15 -10.11 9.29 9.17
C PHE A 15 -9.50 8.33 8.14
N LYS A 16 -9.52 8.69 6.86
CA LYS A 16 -9.19 7.84 5.72
C LYS A 16 -7.80 8.15 5.18
N ILE A 17 -6.90 7.18 5.32
CA ILE A 17 -5.54 7.23 4.81
C ILE A 17 -5.50 6.43 3.51
N GLY A 18 -5.38 7.10 2.38
CA GLY A 18 -5.30 6.46 1.08
C GLY A 18 -3.85 6.12 0.70
N ILE A 19 -3.59 4.87 0.36
CA ILE A 19 -2.26 4.39 -0.05
C ILE A 19 -2.34 3.84 -1.47
N THR A 20 -1.55 4.41 -2.38
CA THR A 20 -1.35 3.86 -3.72
C THR A 20 0.14 3.81 -4.07
N GLY A 21 0.45 3.25 -5.22
CA GLY A 21 1.81 3.10 -5.75
C GLY A 21 1.90 1.86 -6.64
N THR A 22 3.03 1.62 -7.23
CA THR A 22 3.29 0.39 -7.98
C THR A 22 3.62 -0.73 -6.99
N ASN A 23 4.64 -0.56 -6.18
CA ASN A 23 5.11 -1.54 -5.20
C ASN A 23 5.02 -0.97 -3.76
N GLY A 24 5.02 -1.85 -2.76
CA GLY A 24 5.09 -1.47 -1.35
C GLY A 24 3.78 -1.05 -0.67
N LYS A 25 2.67 -0.91 -1.40
CA LYS A 25 1.36 -0.50 -0.86
C LYS A 25 0.91 -1.34 0.34
N SER A 26 0.86 -2.66 0.17
CA SER A 26 0.40 -3.58 1.22
C SER A 26 1.33 -3.58 2.43
N SER A 27 2.65 -3.48 2.21
CA SER A 27 3.62 -3.39 3.31
C SER A 27 3.41 -2.12 4.12
N LEU A 28 3.25 -0.97 3.45
CA LEU A 28 2.98 0.30 4.12
C LEU A 28 1.64 0.27 4.87
N ALA A 29 0.58 -0.28 4.27
CA ALA A 29 -0.72 -0.42 4.93
C ALA A 29 -0.62 -1.30 6.19
N TYR A 30 0.12 -2.39 6.11
CA TYR A 30 0.35 -3.30 7.23
C TYR A 30 1.15 -2.64 8.36
N TYR A 31 2.20 -1.89 8.03
CA TYR A 31 2.99 -1.14 9.02
C TYR A 31 2.16 -0.05 9.70
N LEU A 32 1.40 0.72 8.94
CA LEU A 32 0.54 1.76 9.50
C LEU A 32 -0.56 1.20 10.39
N GLU A 33 -1.18 0.09 10.01
CA GLU A 33 -2.17 -0.57 10.86
C GLU A 33 -1.57 -0.99 12.20
N GLN A 34 -0.35 -1.56 12.21
CA GLN A 34 0.35 -1.93 13.43
C GLN A 34 0.64 -0.70 14.32
N LEU A 35 1.25 0.35 13.74
CA LEU A 35 1.61 1.57 14.48
C LEU A 35 0.38 2.26 15.06
N LEU A 36 -0.64 2.48 14.25
CA LEU A 36 -1.86 3.17 14.67
C LEU A 36 -2.65 2.39 15.72
N ASN A 37 -2.62 1.06 15.69
CA ASN A 37 -3.25 0.24 16.73
C ASN A 37 -2.49 0.24 18.06
N LYS A 38 -1.25 0.75 18.12
CA LYS A 38 -0.54 0.97 19.40
C LYS A 38 -1.01 2.21 20.13
N ALA A 39 -1.33 3.26 19.42
CA ALA A 39 -1.70 4.56 20.00
C ALA A 39 -3.21 4.83 19.97
N SER A 40 -3.94 4.16 19.07
CA SER A 40 -5.35 4.43 18.81
C SER A 40 -6.05 3.15 18.29
N SER A 41 -6.84 3.27 17.21
CA SER A 41 -7.47 2.13 16.56
C SER A 41 -7.51 2.32 15.05
N ALA A 42 -7.06 1.31 14.32
CA ALA A 42 -7.01 1.32 12.86
C ALA A 42 -7.48 -0.03 12.28
N ILE A 43 -7.84 0.01 11.02
CA ILE A 43 -8.16 -1.17 10.21
C ILE A 43 -7.61 -0.99 8.80
N ALA A 44 -6.92 -2.00 8.28
CA ALA A 44 -6.49 -2.05 6.89
C ALA A 44 -7.62 -2.54 6.00
N LEU A 45 -7.86 -1.82 4.90
CA LEU A 45 -8.99 -2.02 4.00
C LEU A 45 -8.56 -1.90 2.53
N GLY A 46 -9.42 -2.38 1.64
CA GLY A 46 -9.31 -2.17 0.20
C GLY A 46 -8.65 -3.33 -0.54
N ASN A 47 -7.66 -3.05 -1.38
CA ASN A 47 -6.97 -4.08 -2.15
C ASN A 47 -6.09 -5.01 -1.29
N TYR A 48 -5.73 -4.56 -0.10
CA TYR A 48 -5.12 -5.31 0.99
C TYR A 48 -5.96 -5.18 2.26
N GLY A 49 -5.97 -6.22 3.09
CA GLY A 49 -6.74 -6.27 4.34
C GLY A 49 -8.18 -6.70 4.10
N ASN A 50 -9.11 -5.96 4.68
CA ASN A 50 -10.52 -6.29 4.63
C ASN A 50 -11.24 -5.54 3.49
N ALA A 51 -12.30 -6.12 2.96
CA ALA A 51 -13.10 -5.45 1.92
C ALA A 51 -13.79 -4.19 2.48
N LEU A 52 -13.81 -3.12 1.67
CA LEU A 52 -14.44 -1.84 2.07
C LEU A 52 -15.91 -2.00 2.41
N LEU A 53 -16.67 -2.72 1.57
CA LEU A 53 -18.13 -2.85 1.71
C LEU A 53 -18.54 -3.69 2.91
N ASP A 54 -17.72 -4.62 3.37
CA ASP A 54 -17.96 -5.42 4.56
C ASP A 54 -17.70 -4.65 5.86
N ASN A 55 -17.07 -3.47 5.74
CA ASN A 55 -16.61 -2.67 6.88
C ASN A 55 -17.18 -1.24 6.88
N LEU A 56 -18.35 -1.03 6.27
CA LEU A 56 -18.96 0.31 6.18
C LEU A 56 -19.27 0.93 7.55
N GLU A 57 -19.59 0.12 8.54
CA GLU A 57 -20.04 0.55 9.87
C GLU A 57 -18.99 0.37 10.97
N HIS A 58 -17.72 0.09 10.61
CA HIS A 58 -16.69 -0.02 11.63
C HIS A 58 -16.47 1.32 12.37
N THR A 59 -16.09 1.24 13.64
CA THR A 59 -15.91 2.40 14.53
C THR A 59 -14.45 2.72 14.83
N LYS A 60 -13.51 2.15 14.07
CA LYS A 60 -12.08 2.48 14.19
C LYS A 60 -11.83 3.93 13.83
N LYS A 61 -10.89 4.59 14.53
CA LYS A 61 -10.49 5.98 14.24
C LYS A 61 -9.91 6.13 12.84
N TYR A 62 -9.08 5.17 12.41
CA TYR A 62 -8.39 5.21 11.14
C TYR A 62 -8.79 4.06 10.22
N SER A 63 -9.06 4.39 8.96
CA SER A 63 -9.11 3.46 7.84
C SER A 63 -7.85 3.60 7.00
N VAL A 64 -7.00 2.59 6.98
CA VAL A 64 -5.81 2.54 6.12
C VAL A 64 -6.18 1.80 4.85
N ILE A 65 -6.37 2.55 3.76
CA ILE A 65 -7.01 2.03 2.54
C ILE A 65 -5.97 1.87 1.43
N GLU A 66 -5.64 0.61 1.09
CA GLU A 66 -4.85 0.32 -0.10
C GLU A 66 -5.73 0.46 -1.35
N VAL A 67 -5.30 1.30 -2.29
CA VAL A 67 -6.05 1.61 -3.52
C VAL A 67 -5.23 1.27 -4.75
N SER A 68 -5.80 0.43 -5.62
CA SER A 68 -5.24 0.13 -6.94
C SER A 68 -5.49 1.26 -7.94
N SER A 69 -4.73 1.27 -9.05
CA SER A 69 -4.99 2.21 -10.14
C SER A 69 -6.37 2.01 -10.77
N PHE A 70 -6.86 0.77 -10.79
CA PHE A 70 -8.21 0.45 -11.30
C PHE A 70 -9.33 1.06 -10.45
N GLN A 71 -9.16 1.08 -9.12
CA GLN A 71 -10.11 1.72 -8.21
C GLN A 71 -10.05 3.24 -8.34
N LEU A 72 -8.84 3.83 -8.44
CA LEU A 72 -8.68 5.27 -8.68
C LEU A 72 -9.26 5.72 -10.01
N ASP A 73 -9.18 4.87 -11.05
CA ASP A 73 -9.80 5.17 -12.35
C ASP A 73 -11.33 5.25 -12.26
N LYS A 74 -11.95 4.47 -11.39
CA LYS A 74 -13.40 4.41 -11.19
C LYS A 74 -13.93 5.34 -10.09
N MET A 75 -13.04 5.87 -9.25
CA MET A 75 -13.39 6.77 -8.16
C MET A 75 -13.95 8.09 -8.70
N LYS A 76 -15.08 8.54 -8.18
CA LYS A 76 -15.73 9.81 -8.58
C LYS A 76 -15.37 10.95 -7.66
N GLU A 77 -15.33 10.69 -6.36
CA GLU A 77 -15.06 11.68 -5.34
C GLU A 77 -13.84 11.25 -4.52
N ASN A 78 -12.88 12.14 -4.36
CA ASN A 78 -11.73 11.91 -3.50
C ASN A 78 -12.02 12.47 -2.11
N ASN A 79 -12.33 11.60 -1.17
CA ASN A 79 -12.59 11.95 0.23
C ASN A 79 -11.58 11.31 1.20
N PHE A 80 -10.34 11.16 0.79
CA PHE A 80 -9.23 10.86 1.69
C PHE A 80 -8.88 12.08 2.55
N ASP A 81 -8.42 11.82 3.77
CA ASP A 81 -7.96 12.84 4.72
C ASP A 81 -6.43 12.97 4.73
N LEU A 82 -5.72 11.92 4.30
CA LEU A 82 -4.29 11.86 4.05
C LEU A 82 -4.01 10.86 2.94
N THR A 83 -3.03 11.14 2.09
CA THR A 83 -2.67 10.21 1.01
C THR A 83 -1.17 9.96 0.93
N VAL A 84 -0.82 8.74 0.53
CA VAL A 84 0.56 8.31 0.32
C VAL A 84 0.69 7.60 -1.01
N ILE A 85 1.66 8.02 -1.80
CA ILE A 85 2.11 7.31 -3.00
C ILE A 85 3.49 6.73 -2.69
N THR A 86 3.61 5.40 -2.69
CA THR A 86 4.88 4.72 -2.35
C THR A 86 5.93 4.89 -3.44
N ASN A 87 5.54 4.67 -4.69
CA ASN A 87 6.33 4.86 -5.90
C ASN A 87 5.44 4.76 -7.13
N ILE A 88 5.93 5.20 -8.29
CA ILE A 88 5.25 5.02 -9.58
C ILE A 88 6.27 4.51 -10.59
N GLN A 89 6.21 3.23 -10.89
CA GLN A 89 7.00 2.55 -11.92
C GLN A 89 6.08 2.05 -13.04
N ARG A 90 6.66 1.60 -14.15
CA ARG A 90 5.90 1.07 -15.29
C ARG A 90 5.18 -0.21 -14.90
N ASP A 91 3.84 -0.20 -15.01
CA ASP A 91 2.97 -1.36 -14.73
C ASP A 91 1.58 -1.12 -15.37
N HIS A 92 0.81 -2.16 -15.61
CA HIS A 92 -0.57 -2.11 -16.12
C HIS A 92 -0.77 -1.24 -17.38
N ILE A 93 0.24 -1.21 -18.28
CA ILE A 93 0.16 -0.43 -19.52
C ILE A 93 -0.89 -0.98 -20.48
N ASP A 94 -1.15 -2.28 -20.42
CA ASP A 94 -2.23 -2.97 -21.13
C ASP A 94 -3.61 -2.37 -20.84
N TYR A 95 -3.85 -1.95 -19.59
CA TYR A 95 -5.10 -1.31 -19.18
C TYR A 95 -5.10 0.20 -19.41
N HIS A 96 -4.02 0.89 -19.00
CA HIS A 96 -3.96 2.35 -19.01
C HIS A 96 -3.53 2.94 -20.36
N GLY A 97 -2.97 2.13 -21.27
CA GLY A 97 -2.52 2.53 -22.59
C GLY A 97 -1.11 3.14 -22.60
N SER A 98 -0.71 3.90 -21.59
CA SER A 98 0.64 4.47 -21.46
C SER A 98 1.07 4.60 -20.00
N PHE A 99 2.38 4.80 -19.78
CA PHE A 99 2.92 5.08 -18.44
C PHE A 99 2.40 6.42 -17.89
N GLU A 100 2.29 7.42 -18.74
CA GLU A 100 1.77 8.74 -18.39
C GLU A 100 0.34 8.64 -17.88
N ALA A 101 -0.54 7.91 -18.59
CA ALA A 101 -1.93 7.69 -18.18
C ALA A 101 -2.02 6.90 -16.85
N TYR A 102 -1.17 5.90 -16.67
CA TYR A 102 -1.06 5.16 -15.40
C TYR A 102 -0.62 6.07 -14.25
N ARG A 103 0.40 6.90 -14.48
CA ARG A 103 0.90 7.86 -13.50
C ARG A 103 -0.17 8.89 -13.14
N GLU A 104 -0.82 9.49 -14.12
CA GLU A 104 -1.93 10.42 -13.91
C GLU A 104 -3.07 9.79 -13.12
N CYS A 105 -3.42 8.55 -13.44
CA CYS A 105 -4.43 7.81 -12.71
C CYS A 105 -4.07 7.65 -11.22
N LYS A 106 -2.82 7.33 -10.89
CA LYS A 106 -2.37 7.24 -9.49
C LYS A 106 -2.38 8.59 -8.78
N LEU A 107 -2.02 9.66 -9.48
CA LEU A 107 -2.03 11.01 -8.92
C LEU A 107 -3.44 11.51 -8.56
N LYS A 108 -4.51 10.89 -9.09
CA LYS A 108 -5.90 11.20 -8.68
C LYS A 108 -6.15 10.99 -7.18
N ILE A 109 -5.31 10.22 -6.48
CA ILE A 109 -5.43 10.07 -5.03
C ILE A 109 -5.08 11.36 -4.28
N CYS A 110 -4.21 12.19 -4.83
CA CYS A 110 -3.82 13.45 -4.24
C CYS A 110 -4.97 14.46 -4.32
N ARG A 111 -5.11 15.25 -3.28
CA ARG A 111 -6.14 16.29 -3.17
C ARG A 111 -5.57 17.53 -2.50
N ASP A 112 -6.01 18.71 -2.94
CA ASP A 112 -5.68 19.97 -2.28
C ASP A 112 -6.29 20.04 -0.87
N GLY A 113 -5.60 20.71 0.01
CA GLY A 113 -6.05 20.96 1.38
C GLY A 113 -5.84 19.80 2.37
N ILE A 114 -5.21 18.70 1.94
CA ILE A 114 -4.81 17.60 2.81
C ILE A 114 -3.31 17.32 2.71
N LYS A 115 -2.79 16.50 3.62
CA LYS A 115 -1.40 16.01 3.52
C LYS A 115 -1.29 14.96 2.43
N ASN A 116 -0.49 15.22 1.41
CA ASN A 116 -0.10 14.26 0.38
C ASN A 116 1.39 13.97 0.53
N LEU A 117 1.75 12.70 0.65
CA LEU A 117 3.12 12.21 0.70
C LEU A 117 3.41 11.44 -0.58
N ILE A 118 4.43 11.85 -1.31
CA ILE A 118 4.88 11.17 -2.53
C ILE A 118 6.31 10.73 -2.28
N SER A 119 6.52 9.45 -2.34
CA SER A 119 7.78 8.78 -2.10
C SER A 119 8.35 8.20 -3.40
N ASP A 120 9.51 7.58 -3.32
CA ASP A 120 10.22 6.95 -4.43
C ASP A 120 10.64 5.51 -4.09
N ASP A 121 11.36 4.88 -5.00
CA ASP A 121 11.79 3.48 -4.86
C ASP A 121 12.89 3.27 -3.81
N GLU A 122 13.60 4.33 -3.44
CA GLU A 122 14.69 4.28 -2.46
C GLU A 122 14.17 4.47 -1.04
N THR A 123 12.92 4.91 -0.89
CA THR A 123 12.32 5.19 0.42
C THR A 123 12.07 3.90 1.19
N ASP A 124 12.63 3.84 2.38
CA ASP A 124 12.32 2.78 3.33
C ASP A 124 10.86 2.91 3.82
N LEU A 125 10.06 1.87 3.59
CA LEU A 125 8.62 1.88 3.90
C LEU A 125 8.35 1.90 5.40
N SER A 126 9.24 1.37 6.24
CA SER A 126 9.09 1.46 7.69
C SER A 126 9.26 2.90 8.15
N ASN A 127 10.29 3.59 7.66
CA ASN A 127 10.49 5.02 7.94
C ASN A 127 9.33 5.87 7.44
N LEU A 128 8.80 5.57 6.26
CA LEU A 128 7.61 6.27 5.74
C LEU A 128 6.38 6.03 6.62
N ALA A 129 6.20 4.82 7.13
CA ALA A 129 5.12 4.50 8.07
C ALA A 129 5.27 5.27 9.38
N PHE A 130 6.47 5.37 9.94
CA PHE A 130 6.75 6.19 11.12
C PHE A 130 6.46 7.68 10.89
N GLN A 131 6.87 8.24 9.74
CA GLN A 131 6.58 9.65 9.39
C GLN A 131 5.06 9.92 9.34
N VAL A 132 4.29 9.02 8.74
CA VAL A 132 2.82 9.14 8.70
C VAL A 132 2.23 9.02 10.11
N PHE A 133 2.72 8.06 10.90
CA PHE A 133 2.28 7.85 12.26
C PHE A 133 2.55 9.07 13.15
N GLU A 134 3.76 9.63 13.14
CA GLU A 134 4.14 10.82 13.91
C GLU A 134 3.29 12.05 13.53
N TYR A 135 2.96 12.19 12.25
CA TYR A 135 2.06 13.25 11.81
C TYR A 135 0.65 13.09 12.38
N LEU A 136 0.13 11.86 12.47
CA LEU A 136 -1.23 11.57 12.94
C LEU A 136 -1.35 11.53 14.48
N GLU A 137 -0.33 11.02 15.14
CA GLU A 137 -0.29 10.77 16.59
C GLU A 137 1.00 11.36 17.22
N PRO A 138 1.24 12.69 17.12
CA PRO A 138 2.52 13.31 17.51
C PRO A 138 2.85 13.24 19.00
N LYS A 139 1.91 12.80 19.83
CA LYS A 139 2.09 12.64 21.28
C LYS A 139 2.23 11.18 21.70
N ALA A 140 2.11 10.27 20.77
CA ALA A 140 2.21 8.84 21.06
C ALA A 140 3.67 8.45 21.33
N ASN A 141 3.87 7.58 22.29
CA ASN A 141 5.16 6.96 22.55
C ASN A 141 5.15 5.53 22.00
N LEU A 142 6.16 5.20 21.20
CA LEU A 142 6.38 3.89 20.61
C LEU A 142 7.62 3.18 21.19
N ASP A 143 8.01 3.50 22.42
CA ASP A 143 9.18 2.87 23.05
C ASP A 143 9.14 1.34 22.88
N SER A 144 10.21 0.79 22.35
CA SER A 144 10.41 -0.64 22.12
C SER A 144 9.40 -1.31 21.16
N PHE A 145 8.72 -0.54 20.28
CA PHE A 145 7.85 -1.14 19.28
C PHE A 145 8.64 -1.56 18.03
N GLU A 146 8.61 -2.83 17.74
CA GLU A 146 9.21 -3.42 16.54
C GLU A 146 8.10 -3.74 15.53
N LEU A 147 8.25 -3.22 14.30
CA LEU A 147 7.36 -3.54 13.18
C LEU A 147 7.59 -4.98 12.74
N LYS A 148 6.50 -5.70 12.53
CA LYS A 148 6.53 -7.00 11.88
C LYS A 148 6.38 -6.83 10.38
N ASP A 149 7.20 -7.54 9.63
CA ASP A 149 7.11 -7.57 8.17
C ASP A 149 5.82 -8.24 7.68
N LEU A 150 5.39 -7.80 6.51
CA LEU A 150 4.22 -8.37 5.86
C LEU A 150 4.48 -9.85 5.53
N PRO A 151 3.60 -10.79 5.93
CA PRO A 151 3.73 -12.20 5.56
C PRO A 151 3.91 -12.39 4.04
N HIS A 152 4.72 -13.37 3.67
CA HIS A 152 5.06 -13.70 2.27
C HIS A 152 5.82 -12.59 1.51
N ARG A 153 6.44 -11.66 2.24
CA ARG A 153 7.35 -10.65 1.71
C ARG A 153 8.73 -10.87 2.30
N LEU A 154 9.64 -11.49 1.54
CA LEU A 154 10.98 -11.91 2.00
C LEU A 154 10.95 -12.70 3.32
N GLU A 155 9.87 -13.41 3.57
CA GLU A 155 9.64 -14.16 4.79
C GLU A 155 10.50 -15.42 4.85
N GLU A 156 11.45 -15.48 5.77
CA GLU A 156 12.15 -16.72 6.07
C GLU A 156 11.26 -17.63 6.91
N PHE A 157 10.48 -18.48 6.26
CA PHE A 157 9.56 -19.41 6.95
C PHE A 157 10.23 -20.68 7.48
N ARG A 158 11.45 -20.95 7.01
CA ARG A 158 12.33 -22.03 7.45
C ARG A 158 13.77 -21.63 7.10
N THR A 159 14.74 -21.99 7.94
CA THR A 159 16.17 -21.69 7.71
C THR A 159 16.61 -21.99 6.27
N GLY A 160 17.00 -20.98 5.55
CA GLY A 160 17.42 -21.04 4.14
C GLY A 160 16.26 -21.13 3.13
N PHE A 161 15.00 -20.98 3.56
CA PHE A 161 13.83 -20.93 2.67
C PHE A 161 13.09 -19.62 2.83
N ILE A 162 13.12 -18.82 1.78
CA ILE A 162 12.50 -17.50 1.74
C ILE A 162 11.26 -17.52 0.86
N ASN A 163 10.14 -17.06 1.38
CA ASN A 163 8.89 -16.87 0.65
C ASN A 163 8.74 -15.38 0.30
N ASP A 164 8.72 -15.09 -1.00
CA ASP A 164 8.44 -13.75 -1.52
C ASP A 164 7.31 -13.78 -2.57
N SER A 165 6.29 -14.59 -2.34
CA SER A 165 5.14 -14.72 -3.25
C SER A 165 4.30 -13.43 -3.35
N LYS A 166 4.58 -12.43 -2.54
CA LYS A 166 4.06 -11.05 -2.67
C LYS A 166 4.74 -10.24 -3.78
N SER A 167 5.87 -10.66 -4.32
CA SER A 167 6.48 -10.06 -5.52
C SER A 167 5.72 -10.55 -6.76
N THR A 168 5.02 -9.64 -7.42
CA THR A 168 4.13 -9.94 -8.55
C THR A 168 4.57 -9.31 -9.88
N ASN A 169 5.71 -8.61 -9.88
CA ASN A 169 6.31 -8.01 -11.07
C ASN A 169 7.85 -8.04 -10.96
N LEU A 170 8.52 -7.77 -12.08
CA LEU A 170 9.98 -7.85 -12.18
C LEU A 170 10.68 -6.88 -11.21
N ALA A 171 10.20 -5.64 -11.11
CA ALA A 171 10.81 -4.63 -10.23
C ALA A 171 10.77 -5.06 -8.75
N SER A 172 9.68 -5.69 -8.30
CA SER A 172 9.60 -6.22 -6.93
C SER A 172 10.53 -7.41 -6.70
N LEU A 173 10.70 -8.28 -7.71
CA LEU A 173 11.65 -9.39 -7.66
C LEU A 173 13.10 -8.88 -7.61
N GLU A 174 13.47 -7.91 -8.45
CA GLU A 174 14.79 -7.29 -8.45
C GLU A 174 15.11 -6.64 -7.10
N TYR A 175 14.14 -5.94 -6.51
CA TYR A 175 14.29 -5.39 -5.17
C TYR A 175 14.54 -6.48 -4.13
N ALA A 176 13.77 -7.56 -4.17
CA ALA A 176 13.93 -8.69 -3.27
C ALA A 176 15.32 -9.33 -3.38
N LEU A 177 15.78 -9.59 -4.60
CA LEU A 177 17.11 -10.18 -4.85
C LEU A 177 18.27 -9.27 -4.44
N LYS A 178 18.09 -7.95 -4.48
CA LYS A 178 19.09 -6.98 -3.97
C LYS A 178 19.15 -6.94 -2.45
N LYS A 179 18.04 -7.26 -1.77
CA LYS A 179 17.96 -7.22 -0.29
C LYS A 179 18.52 -8.47 0.37
N ILE A 180 18.48 -9.59 -0.31
CA ILE A 180 19.01 -10.85 0.19
C ILE A 180 20.34 -11.13 -0.51
N ASP A 181 21.39 -11.42 0.27
CA ASP A 181 22.65 -11.98 -0.26
C ASP A 181 22.38 -13.44 -0.65
N PHE A 182 21.77 -13.61 -1.84
CA PHE A 182 21.17 -14.87 -2.24
C PHE A 182 22.18 -15.76 -2.96
N MET A 183 22.48 -16.89 -2.34
CA MET A 183 23.16 -18.03 -2.96
C MET A 183 22.26 -19.25 -2.89
N GLY A 184 21.55 -19.59 -3.98
CA GLY A 184 20.61 -20.69 -3.94
C GLY A 184 19.78 -20.87 -5.22
N ASN A 185 18.65 -21.56 -5.11
CA ASN A 185 17.75 -21.81 -6.23
C ASN A 185 16.55 -20.84 -6.14
N LEU A 186 16.33 -20.07 -7.20
CA LEU A 186 15.15 -19.24 -7.36
C LEU A 186 14.02 -20.05 -8.02
N ILE A 187 12.87 -20.12 -7.34
CA ILE A 187 11.65 -20.71 -7.90
C ILE A 187 10.71 -19.57 -8.29
N MET A 188 10.43 -19.46 -9.58
CA MET A 188 9.52 -18.45 -10.13
C MET A 188 8.29 -19.15 -10.73
N CYS A 189 7.11 -18.53 -10.55
CA CYS A 189 5.88 -18.93 -11.21
C CYS A 189 5.09 -17.70 -11.62
N GLY A 190 4.36 -17.77 -12.71
CA GLY A 190 3.55 -16.66 -13.22
C GLY A 190 3.35 -16.77 -14.74
N ASP A 191 2.66 -15.78 -15.28
CA ASP A 191 2.45 -15.64 -16.73
C ASP A 191 3.53 -14.70 -17.30
N PRO A 192 4.50 -15.21 -18.10
CA PRO A 192 5.55 -14.38 -18.68
C PRO A 192 5.03 -13.38 -19.72
N ALA A 193 3.79 -13.54 -20.22
CA ALA A 193 3.20 -12.62 -21.19
C ALA A 193 2.80 -11.26 -20.60
N LYS A 194 2.78 -11.12 -19.27
CA LYS A 194 2.47 -9.84 -18.63
C LYS A 194 3.60 -8.81 -18.69
N GLU A 195 4.81 -9.26 -18.89
CA GLU A 195 5.98 -8.40 -19.01
C GLU A 195 6.69 -8.70 -20.33
N SER A 196 6.50 -7.81 -21.33
CA SER A 196 7.33 -7.86 -22.54
C SER A 196 8.75 -7.49 -22.17
N TYR A 197 9.65 -8.43 -22.26
CA TYR A 197 11.11 -8.23 -22.15
C TYR A 197 11.65 -7.43 -23.32
#